data_e6e1b1d7c0903b9a47a44f778ca822d1
#
_entry.id   e6e1b1d7c0903b9a47a44f778ca822d1
#
_cell.length_a   1.000
_cell.length_b   1.000
_cell.length_c   1.000
_cell.angle_alpha   90.00
_cell.angle_beta   90.00
_cell.angle_gamma   90.00
#
_symmetry.space_group_name_H-M   'P 1'
#
loop_
_entity.id
_entity.type
_entity.pdbx_description
1 polymer ?
#
loop_
_entity_poly.entity_id
_entity_poly.type
_entity_poly.pdbx_seq_one_letter_code
_entity_poly.pdbx_strand_id
1 'polypeptide(L)'
;MALIVEFICELPNGVHARPASHVETLCNTFSSQIEWHNLRTDRKGNAKSALALIGTDTLAGDNCQLLISGADEQEAHQRLSQWLRDEFPHCDAPLAEVKSDELEPLPVSLTNLNPQIIRARTVCSGSAGGILTPISSLDPNALGNLPAAKGVDAEQSALENGLTLVLKNIEFRLLDSDGATSAILEAHRSLAGDTSLREHLLAGVSAGLSCAEAIVASANHFCEEFSRSSSSYLQERALDVRDVCFQLLQQIYGEQRFPAPGKLTQPAICMADELTPSQFLE
;
A
#
# COMPACT_ATOMS: atom_id res chain seq x y z
N MET A 1 4.03 29.16 -17.44
CA MET A 1 5.39 28.53 -17.37
C MET A 1 5.39 27.76 -16.06
N ALA A 2 5.73 26.49 -16.06
CA ALA A 2 5.68 25.70 -14.83
C ALA A 2 6.67 26.27 -13.81
N LEU A 3 6.25 26.39 -12.56
CA LEU A 3 7.12 26.74 -11.43
C LEU A 3 7.77 25.48 -10.89
N ILE A 4 9.02 25.61 -10.43
CA ILE A 4 9.79 24.46 -9.92
C ILE A 4 10.21 24.74 -8.49
N VAL A 5 10.01 23.77 -7.60
CA VAL A 5 10.56 23.75 -6.25
C VAL A 5 11.59 22.62 -6.19
N GLU A 6 12.85 22.97 -5.91
CA GLU A 6 13.92 22.00 -5.72
C GLU A 6 14.15 21.73 -4.23
N PHE A 7 14.35 20.47 -3.87
CA PHE A 7 14.61 20.08 -2.48
C PHE A 7 15.33 18.74 -2.40
N ILE A 8 15.85 18.43 -1.21
CA ILE A 8 16.47 17.14 -0.90
C ILE A 8 15.51 16.36 0.00
N CYS A 9 15.32 15.09 -0.26
CA CYS A 9 14.52 14.22 0.62
C CYS A 9 15.29 13.96 1.92
N GLU A 10 14.85 14.55 3.02
CA GLU A 10 15.47 14.38 4.35
C GLU A 10 14.84 13.24 5.17
N LEU A 11 13.82 12.57 4.62
CA LEU A 11 13.14 11.48 5.31
C LEU A 11 14.05 10.24 5.42
N PRO A 12 14.33 9.72 6.62
CA PRO A 12 15.23 8.58 6.80
C PRO A 12 14.81 7.31 6.04
N ASN A 13 13.50 7.11 5.88
CA ASN A 13 12.92 5.94 5.21
C ASN A 13 12.46 6.24 3.78
N GLY A 14 12.75 7.44 3.26
CA GLY A 14 12.26 7.89 1.96
C GLY A 14 10.76 8.18 1.92
N VAL A 15 10.23 8.34 0.71
CA VAL A 15 8.80 8.64 0.48
C VAL A 15 8.01 7.33 0.39
N HIS A 16 7.54 6.86 1.52
CA HIS A 16 6.64 5.72 1.66
C HIS A 16 5.19 6.17 1.92
N ALA A 17 4.27 5.24 2.23
CA ALA A 17 2.83 5.52 2.30
C ALA A 17 2.46 6.72 3.19
N ARG A 18 3.06 6.87 4.39
CA ARG A 18 2.74 7.97 5.31
C ARG A 18 3.16 9.33 4.76
N PRO A 19 4.46 9.60 4.45
CA PRO A 19 4.84 10.87 3.83
C PRO A 19 4.15 11.10 2.49
N ALA A 20 3.96 10.07 1.66
CA ALA A 20 3.24 10.19 0.40
C ALA A 20 1.80 10.69 0.60
N SER A 21 1.07 10.15 1.59
CA SER A 21 -0.29 10.61 1.93
C SER A 21 -0.33 12.06 2.43
N HIS A 22 0.69 12.52 3.16
CA HIS A 22 0.79 13.92 3.55
C HIS A 22 1.01 14.84 2.33
N VAL A 23 1.92 14.46 1.42
CA VAL A 23 2.13 15.19 0.15
C VAL A 23 0.87 15.22 -0.67
N GLU A 24 0.22 14.06 -0.88
CA GLU A 24 -1.03 13.91 -1.61
C GLU A 24 -2.12 14.82 -1.04
N THR A 25 -2.34 14.77 0.27
CA THR A 25 -3.36 15.58 0.95
C THR A 25 -3.14 17.07 0.71
N LEU A 26 -1.91 17.53 0.86
CA LEU A 26 -1.58 18.93 0.63
C LEU A 26 -1.71 19.30 -0.85
N CYS A 27 -1.20 18.49 -1.77
CA CYS A 27 -1.27 18.77 -3.20
C CYS A 27 -2.71 18.78 -3.73
N ASN A 28 -3.61 17.96 -3.14
CA ASN A 28 -5.02 17.95 -3.52
C ASN A 28 -5.79 19.21 -3.09
N THR A 29 -5.24 20.09 -2.27
CA THR A 29 -5.85 21.39 -1.96
C THR A 29 -5.75 22.38 -3.11
N PHE A 30 -4.87 22.15 -4.08
CA PHE A 30 -4.65 23.01 -5.25
C PHE A 30 -5.31 22.47 -6.50
N SER A 31 -5.71 23.38 -7.42
CA SER A 31 -6.24 23.03 -8.74
C SER A 31 -5.13 22.73 -9.76
N SER A 32 -3.92 23.27 -9.56
CA SER A 32 -2.75 23.07 -10.42
C SER A 32 -2.34 21.61 -10.50
N GLN A 33 -1.77 21.23 -11.65
CA GLN A 33 -1.04 19.96 -11.79
C GLN A 33 0.29 20.08 -11.07
N ILE A 34 0.62 19.06 -10.28
CA ILE A 34 1.83 18.99 -9.49
C ILE A 34 2.49 17.65 -9.76
N GLU A 35 3.67 17.66 -10.37
CA GLU A 35 4.46 16.48 -10.68
C GLU A 35 5.68 16.42 -9.76
N TRP A 36 5.87 15.29 -9.09
CA TRP A 36 7.09 14.99 -8.34
C TRP A 36 8.09 14.31 -9.27
N HIS A 37 9.32 14.79 -9.29
CA HIS A 37 10.40 14.22 -10.07
C HIS A 37 11.59 13.89 -9.17
N ASN A 38 11.94 12.60 -9.08
CA ASN A 38 13.16 12.14 -8.41
C ASN A 38 14.30 12.14 -9.42
N LEU A 39 15.31 12.99 -9.21
CA LEU A 39 16.43 13.15 -10.16
C LEU A 39 17.42 11.99 -10.13
N ARG A 40 17.46 11.17 -9.06
CA ARG A 40 18.32 9.97 -9.01
C ARG A 40 17.77 8.87 -9.93
N THR A 41 16.48 8.62 -9.89
CA THR A 41 15.83 7.53 -10.65
C THR A 41 15.30 7.98 -11.99
N ASP A 42 15.23 9.30 -12.24
CA ASP A 42 14.55 9.97 -13.36
C ASP A 42 13.06 9.60 -13.45
N ARG A 43 12.45 9.15 -12.32
CA ARG A 43 11.04 8.81 -12.26
C ARG A 43 10.21 10.02 -11.85
N LYS A 44 9.03 10.09 -12.46
CA LYS A 44 8.05 11.13 -12.23
C LYS A 44 6.75 10.52 -11.76
N GLY A 45 6.05 11.23 -10.86
CA GLY A 45 4.75 10.83 -10.33
C GLY A 45 3.85 12.02 -10.09
N ASN A 46 2.54 11.81 -10.26
CA ASN A 46 1.55 12.81 -9.87
C ASN A 46 1.60 13.00 -8.35
N ALA A 47 1.95 14.19 -7.89
CA ALA A 47 2.05 14.48 -6.45
C ALA A 47 0.68 14.44 -5.72
N LYS A 48 -0.41 14.31 -6.45
CA LYS A 48 -1.78 14.11 -5.94
C LYS A 48 -2.17 12.65 -5.81
N SER A 49 -1.22 11.72 -5.95
CA SER A 49 -1.38 10.29 -5.80
C SER A 49 -0.27 9.74 -4.93
N ALA A 50 -0.63 9.09 -3.82
CA ALA A 50 0.32 8.44 -2.93
C ALA A 50 1.05 7.29 -3.65
N LEU A 51 0.34 6.51 -4.47
CA LEU A 51 0.93 5.41 -5.24
C LEU A 51 1.97 5.92 -6.25
N ALA A 52 1.64 6.99 -6.98
CA ALA A 52 2.58 7.58 -7.93
C ALA A 52 3.81 8.15 -7.25
N LEU A 53 3.66 8.76 -6.06
CA LEU A 53 4.78 9.24 -5.24
C LEU A 53 5.68 8.10 -4.79
N ILE A 54 5.12 7.01 -4.27
CA ILE A 54 5.87 5.81 -3.87
C ILE A 54 6.61 5.21 -5.09
N GLY A 55 5.95 5.18 -6.25
CA GLY A 55 6.53 4.71 -7.52
C GLY A 55 7.77 5.48 -7.97
N THR A 56 8.00 6.72 -7.48
CA THR A 56 9.22 7.48 -7.79
C THR A 56 10.48 6.93 -7.13
N ASP A 57 10.34 6.00 -6.17
CA ASP A 57 11.44 5.37 -5.42
C ASP A 57 12.38 6.42 -4.80
N THR A 58 11.77 7.42 -4.15
CA THR A 58 12.52 8.52 -3.50
C THR A 58 13.04 8.08 -2.15
N LEU A 59 14.36 8.09 -1.99
CA LEU A 59 15.08 7.70 -0.79
C LEU A 59 15.71 8.92 -0.07
N ALA A 60 16.17 8.70 1.15
CA ALA A 60 16.92 9.71 1.90
C ALA A 60 18.12 10.22 1.10
N GLY A 61 18.27 11.54 1.01
CA GLY A 61 19.35 12.20 0.29
C GLY A 61 19.12 12.42 -1.20
N ASP A 62 18.01 11.92 -1.77
CA ASP A 62 17.68 12.15 -3.18
C ASP A 62 17.37 13.61 -3.46
N ASN A 63 17.88 14.14 -4.57
CA ASN A 63 17.48 15.43 -5.12
C ASN A 63 16.16 15.28 -5.87
N CYS A 64 15.20 16.11 -5.51
CA CYS A 64 13.86 16.07 -6.05
C CYS A 64 13.39 17.44 -6.54
N GLN A 65 12.42 17.44 -7.45
CA GLN A 65 11.76 18.63 -7.95
C GLN A 65 10.24 18.44 -7.89
N LEU A 66 9.51 19.49 -7.50
CA LEU A 66 8.08 19.63 -7.78
C LEU A 66 7.90 20.57 -8.97
N LEU A 67 7.23 20.08 -10.02
CA LEU A 67 6.85 20.88 -11.19
C LEU A 67 5.37 21.23 -11.04
N ILE A 68 5.07 22.51 -10.97
CA ILE A 68 3.74 23.04 -10.66
C ILE A 68 3.25 23.86 -11.85
N SER A 69 2.06 23.54 -12.36
CA SER A 69 1.46 24.27 -13.48
C SER A 69 -0.07 24.33 -13.36
N GLY A 70 -0.66 25.51 -13.47
CA GLY A 70 -2.11 25.72 -13.40
C GLY A 70 -2.51 27.10 -12.94
N ALA A 71 -3.79 27.26 -12.60
CA ALA A 71 -4.35 28.56 -12.28
C ALA A 71 -3.87 29.14 -10.95
N ASP A 72 -3.57 28.27 -9.98
CA ASP A 72 -3.10 28.60 -8.62
C ASP A 72 -1.61 28.25 -8.41
N GLU A 73 -0.83 28.15 -9.49
CA GLU A 73 0.58 27.70 -9.44
C GLU A 73 1.47 28.54 -8.51
N GLN A 74 1.21 29.85 -8.36
CA GLN A 74 1.99 30.71 -7.48
C GLN A 74 1.70 30.43 -6.00
N GLU A 75 0.43 30.25 -5.64
CA GLU A 75 0.00 29.93 -4.30
C GLU A 75 0.52 28.53 -3.90
N ALA A 76 0.34 27.56 -4.81
CA ALA A 76 0.85 26.19 -4.62
C ALA A 76 2.37 26.17 -4.43
N HIS A 77 3.12 26.90 -5.27
CA HIS A 77 4.57 27.01 -5.16
C HIS A 77 5.00 27.57 -3.79
N GLN A 78 4.37 28.66 -3.34
CA GLN A 78 4.71 29.28 -2.07
C GLN A 78 4.42 28.34 -0.89
N ARG A 79 3.23 27.73 -0.85
CA ARG A 79 2.81 26.85 0.26
C ARG A 79 3.62 25.54 0.27
N LEU A 80 3.84 24.92 -0.89
CA LEU A 80 4.63 23.70 -1.00
C LEU A 80 6.11 23.93 -0.66
N SER A 81 6.70 25.05 -1.11
CA SER A 81 8.07 25.41 -0.75
C SER A 81 8.25 25.61 0.77
N GLN A 82 7.25 26.21 1.42
CA GLN A 82 7.28 26.37 2.88
C GLN A 82 7.13 25.01 3.57
N TRP A 83 6.14 24.22 3.18
CA TRP A 83 5.84 22.91 3.77
C TRP A 83 7.02 21.93 3.64
N LEU A 84 7.67 21.90 2.47
CA LEU A 84 8.84 21.05 2.23
C LEU A 84 10.02 21.39 3.14
N ARG A 85 10.17 22.65 3.56
CA ARG A 85 11.22 23.06 4.50
C ARG A 85 10.86 22.80 5.96
N ASP A 86 9.61 23.09 6.34
CA ASP A 86 9.22 23.22 7.73
C ASP A 86 8.55 21.95 8.28
N GLU A 87 7.77 21.25 7.46
CA GLU A 87 6.93 20.13 7.90
C GLU A 87 7.36 18.76 7.32
N PHE A 88 7.78 18.72 6.05
CA PHE A 88 8.13 17.48 5.37
C PHE A 88 9.22 16.66 6.08
N PRO A 89 10.32 17.24 6.59
CA PRO A 89 11.35 16.46 7.30
C PRO A 89 10.83 15.75 8.56
N HIS A 90 9.70 16.20 9.09
CA HIS A 90 9.09 15.72 10.33
C HIS A 90 7.80 14.93 10.13
N CYS A 91 7.36 14.72 8.89
CA CYS A 91 6.09 14.04 8.62
C CYS A 91 6.16 12.52 8.77
N ASP A 92 7.35 11.96 9.03
CA ASP A 92 7.54 10.54 9.30
C ASP A 92 8.09 10.33 10.72
N ALA A 93 7.54 9.31 11.42
CA ALA A 93 8.08 8.90 12.71
C ALA A 93 9.30 7.99 12.49
N PRO A 94 10.37 8.14 13.27
CA PRO A 94 11.49 7.21 13.23
C PRO A 94 10.99 5.78 13.43
N LEU A 95 11.40 4.86 12.56
CA LEU A 95 11.14 3.44 12.78
C LEU A 95 11.82 3.02 14.10
N ALA A 96 11.11 2.25 14.91
CA ALA A 96 11.71 1.67 16.11
C ALA A 96 12.94 0.84 15.69
N GLU A 97 14.10 1.10 16.32
CA GLU A 97 15.29 0.29 16.09
C GLU A 97 14.94 -1.18 16.37
N VAL A 98 15.02 -1.97 15.33
CA VAL A 98 14.90 -3.41 15.42
C VAL A 98 16.18 -3.91 16.06
N LYS A 99 16.16 -4.12 17.38
CA LYS A 99 17.25 -4.84 18.05
C LYS A 99 17.36 -6.21 17.40
N SER A 100 18.52 -6.50 16.82
CA SER A 100 18.85 -7.87 16.41
C SER A 100 18.86 -8.72 17.68
N ASP A 101 17.91 -9.64 17.81
CA ASP A 101 17.93 -10.59 18.92
C ASP A 101 19.26 -11.35 18.84
N GLU A 102 20.04 -11.30 19.91
CA GLU A 102 21.21 -12.17 20.08
C GLU A 102 20.71 -13.62 19.98
N LEU A 103 21.36 -14.39 19.13
CA LEU A 103 20.98 -15.77 18.87
C LEU A 103 21.12 -16.58 20.15
N GLU A 104 20.02 -16.93 20.80
CA GLU A 104 20.04 -17.86 21.90
C GLU A 104 20.61 -19.22 21.43
N PRO A 105 21.56 -19.80 22.19
CA PRO A 105 22.11 -21.11 21.87
C PRO A 105 20.99 -22.18 21.97
N LEU A 106 21.07 -23.20 21.11
CA LEU A 106 20.16 -24.34 21.21
C LEU A 106 20.17 -24.96 22.59
N PRO A 107 19.02 -25.35 23.14
CA PRO A 107 18.94 -26.14 24.34
C PRO A 107 19.82 -27.40 24.24
N VAL A 108 20.55 -27.73 25.28
CA VAL A 108 21.49 -28.86 25.29
C VAL A 108 20.84 -30.19 24.88
N SER A 109 19.54 -30.36 25.17
CA SER A 109 18.73 -31.53 24.77
C SER A 109 18.57 -31.69 23.26
N LEU A 110 18.70 -30.61 22.51
CA LEU A 110 18.55 -30.61 21.05
C LEU A 110 19.87 -30.66 20.30
N THR A 111 20.99 -30.29 20.96
CA THR A 111 22.30 -30.20 20.31
C THR A 111 22.76 -31.53 19.71
N ASN A 112 22.44 -32.65 20.39
CA ASN A 112 22.83 -33.99 19.96
C ASN A 112 21.96 -34.59 18.83
N LEU A 113 20.84 -33.95 18.49
CA LEU A 113 19.91 -34.45 17.48
C LEU A 113 20.19 -33.89 16.08
N ASN A 114 21.20 -33.04 15.95
CA ASN A 114 21.55 -32.33 14.70
C ASN A 114 20.31 -31.78 13.96
N PRO A 115 19.46 -30.97 14.63
CA PRO A 115 18.19 -30.54 14.07
C PRO A 115 18.40 -29.55 12.92
N GLN A 116 17.49 -29.56 11.97
CA GLN A 116 17.37 -28.47 11.01
C GLN A 116 16.88 -27.23 11.74
N ILE A 117 17.71 -26.17 11.75
CA ILE A 117 17.39 -24.92 12.43
C ILE A 117 16.78 -23.94 11.42
N ILE A 118 15.53 -23.56 11.63
CA ILE A 118 14.88 -22.45 10.92
C ILE A 118 14.94 -21.25 11.86
N ARG A 119 15.63 -20.21 11.43
CA ARG A 119 15.73 -18.95 12.19
C ARG A 119 14.51 -18.11 11.93
N ALA A 120 13.84 -17.65 13.00
CA ALA A 120 12.69 -16.79 12.94
C ALA A 120 12.88 -15.62 13.91
N ARG A 121 12.18 -14.52 13.65
CA ARG A 121 12.10 -13.38 14.56
C ARG A 121 10.87 -13.53 15.45
N THR A 122 11.05 -13.49 16.75
CA THR A 122 9.95 -13.48 17.72
C THR A 122 9.34 -12.07 17.78
N VAL A 123 8.07 -11.95 17.44
CA VAL A 123 7.33 -10.68 17.51
C VAL A 123 6.70 -10.49 18.89
N CYS A 124 6.24 -11.58 19.52
CA CYS A 124 5.74 -11.58 20.89
C CYS A 124 6.17 -12.85 21.61
N SER A 125 6.35 -12.76 22.93
CA SER A 125 6.66 -13.89 23.79
C SER A 125 5.39 -14.62 24.19
N GLY A 126 5.48 -15.94 24.40
CA GLY A 126 4.40 -16.76 24.91
C GLY A 126 4.37 -18.15 24.29
N SER A 127 3.34 -18.91 24.64
CA SER A 127 3.04 -20.21 24.05
C SER A 127 1.56 -20.29 23.73
N ALA A 128 1.24 -20.89 22.59
CA ALA A 128 -0.13 -21.09 22.17
C ALA A 128 -0.35 -22.54 21.73
N GLY A 129 -1.57 -23.03 21.86
CA GLY A 129 -1.98 -24.35 21.35
C GLY A 129 -3.22 -24.18 20.47
N GLY A 130 -3.23 -24.88 19.34
CA GLY A 130 -4.35 -24.81 18.40
C GLY A 130 -4.14 -25.76 17.23
N ILE A 131 -5.12 -25.78 16.33
CA ILE A 131 -5.01 -26.55 15.09
C ILE A 131 -4.15 -25.77 14.10
N LEU A 132 -3.15 -26.41 13.51
CA LEU A 132 -2.34 -25.81 12.45
C LEU A 132 -3.22 -25.54 11.22
N THR A 133 -3.40 -24.28 10.88
CA THR A 133 -4.26 -23.82 9.79
C THR A 133 -3.43 -23.05 8.78
N PRO A 134 -3.19 -23.58 7.57
CA PRO A 134 -2.54 -22.81 6.52
C PRO A 134 -3.48 -21.71 6.02
N ILE A 135 -2.93 -20.49 5.90
CA ILE A 135 -3.61 -19.35 5.29
C ILE A 135 -2.93 -19.10 3.95
N SER A 136 -3.71 -19.13 2.88
CA SER A 136 -3.20 -18.82 1.56
C SER A 136 -2.99 -17.31 1.40
N SER A 137 -1.86 -16.95 0.80
CA SER A 137 -1.62 -15.56 0.40
C SER A 137 -2.66 -15.14 -0.65
N LEU A 138 -3.01 -13.85 -0.63
CA LEU A 138 -3.87 -13.25 -1.66
C LEU A 138 -3.03 -13.01 -2.92
N ASP A 139 -2.87 -14.06 -3.74
CA ASP A 139 -2.26 -13.92 -5.07
C ASP A 139 -3.36 -13.66 -6.11
N PRO A 140 -3.41 -12.45 -6.69
CA PRO A 140 -4.37 -12.15 -7.75
C PRO A 140 -4.31 -13.12 -8.94
N ASN A 141 -3.14 -13.70 -9.21
CA ASN A 141 -2.95 -14.65 -10.32
C ASN A 141 -3.49 -16.06 -10.00
N ALA A 142 -3.68 -16.38 -8.72
CA ALA A 142 -4.23 -17.66 -8.27
C ALA A 142 -5.77 -17.71 -8.26
N LEU A 143 -6.45 -16.59 -8.61
CA LEU A 143 -7.92 -16.47 -8.51
C LEU A 143 -8.72 -17.29 -9.52
N GLY A 144 -8.07 -18.04 -10.40
CA GLY A 144 -8.73 -18.90 -11.40
C GLY A 144 -9.45 -18.12 -12.50
N ASN A 145 -10.58 -18.64 -12.99
CA ASN A 145 -11.34 -17.98 -14.05
C ASN A 145 -12.01 -16.71 -13.55
N LEU A 146 -11.51 -15.56 -14.00
CA LEU A 146 -12.11 -14.25 -13.70
C LEU A 146 -13.46 -14.09 -14.43
N PRO A 147 -14.41 -13.31 -13.85
CA PRO A 147 -15.68 -12.99 -14.52
C PRO A 147 -15.44 -12.28 -15.84
N ALA A 148 -16.20 -12.65 -16.87
CA ALA A 148 -16.15 -12.00 -18.17
C ALA A 148 -16.76 -10.59 -18.11
N ALA A 149 -16.27 -9.69 -18.96
CA ALA A 149 -16.78 -8.31 -19.07
C ALA A 149 -18.24 -8.28 -19.57
N LYS A 150 -19.04 -7.39 -18.98
CA LYS A 150 -20.46 -7.14 -19.30
C LYS A 150 -20.67 -5.90 -20.18
N GLY A 151 -19.61 -5.27 -20.62
CA GLY A 151 -19.58 -4.03 -21.38
C GLY A 151 -19.03 -2.85 -20.56
N VAL A 152 -18.39 -1.91 -21.25
CA VAL A 152 -17.61 -0.83 -20.63
C VAL A 152 -18.42 -0.03 -19.61
N ASP A 153 -19.63 0.43 -19.97
CA ASP A 153 -20.46 1.26 -19.09
C ASP A 153 -20.87 0.52 -17.81
N ALA A 154 -21.19 -0.78 -17.93
CA ALA A 154 -21.57 -1.61 -16.79
C ALA A 154 -20.38 -1.86 -15.86
N GLU A 155 -19.21 -2.14 -16.41
CA GLU A 155 -17.99 -2.36 -15.66
C GLU A 155 -17.51 -1.07 -14.98
N GLN A 156 -17.55 0.09 -15.68
CA GLN A 156 -17.23 1.38 -15.07
C GLN A 156 -18.14 1.69 -13.88
N SER A 157 -19.44 1.50 -14.05
CA SER A 157 -20.41 1.72 -12.98
C SER A 157 -20.19 0.79 -11.79
N ALA A 158 -19.89 -0.48 -12.04
CA ALA A 158 -19.59 -1.45 -11.01
C ALA A 158 -18.30 -1.10 -10.24
N LEU A 159 -17.27 -0.67 -10.96
CA LEU A 159 -15.99 -0.25 -10.40
C LEU A 159 -16.14 0.97 -9.48
N GLU A 160 -16.79 2.02 -9.93
CA GLU A 160 -17.03 3.25 -9.16
C GLU A 160 -17.87 2.99 -7.90
N ASN A 161 -18.91 2.18 -8.03
CA ASN A 161 -19.71 1.76 -6.90
C ASN A 161 -18.88 0.93 -5.90
N GLY A 162 -18.06 0.01 -6.40
CA GLY A 162 -17.18 -0.83 -5.60
C GLY A 162 -16.18 0.01 -4.81
N LEU A 163 -15.46 0.93 -5.45
CA LEU A 163 -14.53 1.86 -4.79
C LEU A 163 -15.23 2.70 -3.71
N THR A 164 -16.40 3.24 -4.02
CA THR A 164 -17.19 4.02 -3.04
C THR A 164 -17.55 3.18 -1.82
N LEU A 165 -17.92 1.92 -2.01
CA LEU A 165 -18.31 1.04 -0.90
C LEU A 165 -17.10 0.60 -0.08
N VAL A 166 -15.95 0.30 -0.73
CA VAL A 166 -14.69 -0.01 -0.02
C VAL A 166 -14.28 1.16 0.86
N LEU A 167 -14.28 2.39 0.33
CA LEU A 167 -13.96 3.59 1.11
C LEU A 167 -14.89 3.77 2.31
N LYS A 168 -16.21 3.63 2.12
CA LYS A 168 -17.19 3.72 3.21
C LYS A 168 -16.95 2.65 4.28
N ASN A 169 -16.63 1.43 3.88
CA ASN A 169 -16.32 0.35 4.82
C ASN A 169 -15.08 0.65 5.65
N ILE A 170 -14.03 1.17 5.01
CA ILE A 170 -12.80 1.57 5.71
C ILE A 170 -13.10 2.73 6.67
N GLU A 171 -13.83 3.75 6.23
CA GLU A 171 -14.22 4.89 7.07
C GLU A 171 -15.06 4.45 8.30
N PHE A 172 -15.98 3.51 8.10
CA PHE A 172 -16.77 2.96 9.20
C PHE A 172 -15.89 2.22 10.23
N ARG A 173 -14.94 1.40 9.78
CA ARG A 173 -13.99 0.69 10.65
C ARG A 173 -13.05 1.65 11.38
N LEU A 174 -12.69 2.77 10.77
CA LEU A 174 -11.85 3.80 11.40
C LEU A 174 -12.52 4.43 12.63
N LEU A 175 -13.86 4.49 12.70
CA LEU A 175 -14.57 5.08 13.84
C LEU A 175 -14.33 4.31 15.16
N ASP A 176 -14.12 3.00 15.07
CA ASP A 176 -13.94 2.12 16.25
C ASP A 176 -12.50 1.59 16.37
N SER A 177 -11.58 2.10 15.53
CA SER A 177 -10.17 1.64 15.52
C SER A 177 -9.27 2.54 16.35
N ASP A 178 -8.19 1.96 16.88
CA ASP A 178 -7.16 2.65 17.62
C ASP A 178 -5.75 2.23 17.20
N GLY A 179 -4.76 3.02 17.56
CA GLY A 179 -3.34 2.70 17.44
C GLY A 179 -2.93 2.16 16.08
N ALA A 180 -2.37 0.95 16.05
CA ALA A 180 -1.85 0.31 14.84
C ALA A 180 -2.95 0.00 13.82
N THR A 181 -4.14 -0.39 14.28
CA THR A 181 -5.29 -0.68 13.42
C THR A 181 -5.72 0.56 12.64
N SER A 182 -5.82 1.71 13.33
CA SER A 182 -6.14 2.99 12.69
C SER A 182 -5.11 3.35 11.61
N ALA A 183 -3.81 3.20 11.88
CA ALA A 183 -2.76 3.51 10.92
C ALA A 183 -2.83 2.62 9.65
N ILE A 184 -3.17 1.34 9.80
CA ILE A 184 -3.37 0.42 8.66
C ILE A 184 -4.58 0.85 7.83
N LEU A 185 -5.72 1.12 8.49
CA LEU A 185 -6.93 1.53 7.81
C LEU A 185 -6.79 2.90 7.11
N GLU A 186 -6.03 3.83 7.68
CA GLU A 186 -5.71 5.11 7.04
C GLU A 186 -4.87 4.92 5.77
N ALA A 187 -3.88 4.01 5.80
CA ALA A 187 -3.12 3.64 4.60
C ALA A 187 -4.02 3.02 3.53
N HIS A 188 -4.91 2.09 3.90
CA HIS A 188 -5.87 1.50 2.97
C HIS A 188 -6.85 2.54 2.39
N ARG A 189 -7.30 3.50 3.20
CA ARG A 189 -8.15 4.60 2.74
C ARG A 189 -7.44 5.45 1.68
N SER A 190 -6.18 5.82 1.93
CA SER A 190 -5.35 6.56 0.97
C SER A 190 -5.20 5.78 -0.34
N LEU A 191 -4.89 4.48 -0.27
CA LEU A 191 -4.75 3.63 -1.45
C LEU A 191 -6.06 3.44 -2.23
N ALA A 192 -7.16 3.17 -1.54
CA ALA A 192 -8.47 2.99 -2.18
C ALA A 192 -9.01 4.27 -2.82
N GLY A 193 -8.62 5.44 -2.30
CA GLY A 193 -8.95 6.76 -2.84
C GLY A 193 -7.95 7.30 -3.86
N ASP A 194 -6.86 6.58 -4.12
CA ASP A 194 -5.75 7.05 -4.93
C ASP A 194 -6.15 7.25 -6.40
N THR A 195 -5.79 8.43 -6.94
CA THR A 195 -6.14 8.83 -8.30
C THR A 195 -5.46 7.96 -9.36
N SER A 196 -4.21 7.56 -9.17
CA SER A 196 -3.47 6.71 -10.12
C SER A 196 -4.01 5.30 -10.14
N LEU A 197 -4.39 4.73 -8.98
CA LEU A 197 -5.07 3.44 -8.94
C LEU A 197 -6.39 3.49 -9.71
N ARG A 198 -7.21 4.51 -9.43
CA ARG A 198 -8.50 4.69 -10.10
C ARG A 198 -8.34 4.87 -11.61
N GLU A 199 -7.40 5.69 -12.07
CA GLU A 199 -7.10 5.91 -13.49
C GLU A 199 -6.66 4.62 -14.17
N HIS A 200 -5.78 3.83 -13.54
CA HIS A 200 -5.31 2.55 -14.08
C HIS A 200 -6.45 1.54 -14.21
N LEU A 201 -7.31 1.43 -13.19
CA LEU A 201 -8.50 0.58 -13.20
C LEU A 201 -9.47 0.97 -14.33
N LEU A 202 -9.77 2.26 -14.45
CA LEU A 202 -10.67 2.78 -15.49
C LEU A 202 -10.09 2.62 -16.90
N ALA A 203 -8.78 2.78 -17.07
CA ALA A 203 -8.11 2.53 -18.33
C ALA A 203 -8.22 1.06 -18.75
N GLY A 204 -8.06 0.11 -17.83
CA GLY A 204 -8.26 -1.31 -18.10
C GLY A 204 -9.69 -1.63 -18.54
N VAL A 205 -10.69 -1.12 -17.84
CA VAL A 205 -12.10 -1.30 -18.20
C VAL A 205 -12.41 -0.65 -19.56
N SER A 206 -11.88 0.54 -19.82
CA SER A 206 -12.05 1.22 -21.11
C SER A 206 -11.39 0.47 -22.27
N ALA A 207 -10.35 -0.30 -21.99
CA ALA A 207 -9.70 -1.20 -22.95
C ALA A 207 -10.48 -2.52 -23.17
N GLY A 208 -11.61 -2.72 -22.48
CA GLY A 208 -12.49 -3.88 -22.63
C GLY A 208 -12.30 -5.00 -21.60
N LEU A 209 -11.46 -4.79 -20.58
CA LEU A 209 -11.33 -5.73 -19.48
C LEU A 209 -12.57 -5.69 -18.58
N SER A 210 -12.90 -6.82 -17.95
CA SER A 210 -13.82 -6.84 -16.81
C SER A 210 -13.21 -6.12 -15.60
N CYS A 211 -14.03 -5.71 -14.62
CA CYS A 211 -13.53 -5.17 -13.36
C CYS A 211 -12.50 -6.10 -12.71
N ALA A 212 -12.76 -7.42 -12.71
CA ALA A 212 -11.85 -8.38 -12.11
C ALA A 212 -10.48 -8.39 -12.81
N GLU A 213 -10.46 -8.43 -14.14
CA GLU A 213 -9.21 -8.38 -14.92
C GLU A 213 -8.49 -7.05 -14.73
N ALA A 214 -9.19 -5.93 -14.73
CA ALA A 214 -8.63 -4.60 -14.51
C ALA A 214 -8.02 -4.47 -13.10
N ILE A 215 -8.70 -5.00 -12.07
CA ILE A 215 -8.20 -5.00 -10.68
C ILE A 215 -6.94 -5.85 -10.56
N VAL A 216 -6.93 -7.06 -11.13
CA VAL A 216 -5.74 -7.95 -11.10
C VAL A 216 -4.57 -7.32 -11.85
N ALA A 217 -4.84 -6.74 -13.04
CA ALA A 217 -3.80 -6.06 -13.82
C ALA A 217 -3.20 -4.85 -13.05
N SER A 218 -4.06 -4.07 -12.38
CA SER A 218 -3.61 -2.92 -11.57
C SER A 218 -2.80 -3.37 -10.36
N ALA A 219 -3.24 -4.41 -9.63
CA ALA A 219 -2.51 -4.96 -8.52
C ALA A 219 -1.10 -5.43 -8.95
N ASN A 220 -1.00 -6.17 -10.05
CA ASN A 220 0.27 -6.64 -10.59
C ASN A 220 1.18 -5.46 -11.00
N HIS A 221 0.63 -4.47 -11.70
CA HIS A 221 1.37 -3.29 -12.12
C HIS A 221 2.05 -2.58 -10.95
N PHE A 222 1.29 -2.19 -9.93
CA PHE A 222 1.84 -1.48 -8.77
C PHE A 222 2.74 -2.36 -7.90
N CYS A 223 2.42 -3.66 -7.75
CA CYS A 223 3.31 -4.59 -7.04
C CYS A 223 4.66 -4.76 -7.74
N GLU A 224 4.68 -4.82 -9.08
CA GLU A 224 5.93 -4.88 -9.83
C GLU A 224 6.73 -3.59 -9.69
N GLU A 225 6.10 -2.42 -9.69
CA GLU A 225 6.78 -1.15 -9.48
C GLU A 225 7.45 -1.10 -8.10
N PHE A 226 6.73 -1.52 -7.05
CA PHE A 226 7.27 -1.50 -5.68
C PHE A 226 8.36 -2.55 -5.47
N SER A 227 8.24 -3.73 -6.09
CA SER A 227 9.25 -4.78 -5.99
C SER A 227 10.60 -4.40 -6.62
N ARG A 228 10.62 -3.42 -7.53
CA ARG A 228 11.84 -2.89 -8.15
C ARG A 228 12.59 -1.89 -7.26
N SER A 229 11.97 -1.44 -6.16
CA SER A 229 12.63 -0.56 -5.20
C SER A 229 13.77 -1.28 -4.48
N SER A 230 14.83 -0.54 -4.17
CA SER A 230 15.92 -1.02 -3.31
C SER A 230 15.55 -1.01 -1.82
N SER A 231 14.43 -0.38 -1.45
CA SER A 231 13.93 -0.31 -0.10
C SER A 231 12.99 -1.49 0.21
N SER A 232 13.39 -2.36 1.16
CA SER A 232 12.52 -3.45 1.65
C SER A 232 11.20 -2.92 2.20
N TYR A 233 11.21 -1.74 2.78
CA TYR A 233 10.03 -1.07 3.32
C TYR A 233 9.02 -0.71 2.21
N LEU A 234 9.49 -0.26 1.04
CA LEU A 234 8.61 0.00 -0.11
C LEU A 234 8.10 -1.31 -0.73
N GLN A 235 8.91 -2.36 -0.77
CA GLN A 235 8.49 -3.68 -1.23
C GLN A 235 7.33 -4.26 -0.38
N GLU A 236 7.36 -4.03 0.93
CA GLU A 236 6.27 -4.46 1.83
C GLU A 236 4.93 -3.78 1.51
N ARG A 237 4.93 -2.58 0.91
CA ARG A 237 3.70 -1.87 0.50
C ARG A 237 2.95 -2.55 -0.64
N ALA A 238 3.59 -3.45 -1.37
CA ALA A 238 2.90 -4.28 -2.35
C ALA A 238 1.76 -5.10 -1.72
N LEU A 239 1.90 -5.51 -0.45
CA LEU A 239 0.86 -6.22 0.28
C LEU A 239 -0.38 -5.35 0.53
N ASP A 240 -0.19 -4.07 0.84
CA ASP A 240 -1.30 -3.14 1.07
C ASP A 240 -2.11 -2.93 -0.22
N VAL A 241 -1.43 -2.83 -1.37
CA VAL A 241 -2.10 -2.70 -2.68
C VAL A 241 -2.88 -3.97 -3.01
N ARG A 242 -2.29 -5.15 -2.80
CA ARG A 242 -2.98 -6.43 -3.01
C ARG A 242 -4.23 -6.54 -2.15
N ASP A 243 -4.13 -6.11 -0.90
CA ASP A 243 -5.22 -6.14 0.07
C ASP A 243 -6.38 -5.26 -0.38
N VAL A 244 -6.13 -4.00 -0.72
CA VAL A 244 -7.16 -3.07 -1.22
C VAL A 244 -7.80 -3.60 -2.51
N CYS A 245 -7.01 -4.11 -3.46
CA CYS A 245 -7.51 -4.71 -4.69
C CYS A 245 -8.37 -5.94 -4.42
N PHE A 246 -8.00 -6.76 -3.44
CA PHE A 246 -8.81 -7.92 -3.06
C PHE A 246 -10.13 -7.53 -2.40
N GLN A 247 -10.11 -6.56 -1.49
CA GLN A 247 -11.34 -5.99 -0.92
C GLN A 247 -12.28 -5.45 -2.00
N LEU A 248 -11.72 -4.82 -3.04
CA LEU A 248 -12.50 -4.33 -4.18
C LEU A 248 -13.12 -5.47 -4.99
N LEU A 249 -12.39 -6.56 -5.23
CA LEU A 249 -12.94 -7.78 -5.85
C LEU A 249 -14.10 -8.37 -5.04
N GLN A 250 -13.94 -8.48 -3.73
CA GLN A 250 -14.97 -8.97 -2.82
C GLN A 250 -16.20 -8.06 -2.82
N GLN A 251 -16.00 -6.75 -2.85
CA GLN A 251 -17.09 -5.78 -2.84
C GLN A 251 -17.92 -5.83 -4.13
N ILE A 252 -17.29 -6.05 -5.29
CA ILE A 252 -17.97 -6.10 -6.59
C ILE A 252 -18.63 -7.46 -6.86
N TYR A 253 -17.96 -8.55 -6.50
CA TYR A 253 -18.38 -9.91 -6.89
C TYR A 253 -18.87 -10.78 -5.73
N GLY A 254 -18.72 -10.30 -4.50
CA GLY A 254 -19.13 -10.98 -3.27
C GLY A 254 -18.07 -11.96 -2.72
N GLU A 255 -18.12 -12.19 -1.41
CA GLU A 255 -17.23 -13.10 -0.68
C GLU A 255 -17.35 -14.56 -1.13
N GLN A 256 -18.50 -14.99 -1.66
CA GLN A 256 -18.66 -16.36 -2.17
C GLN A 256 -17.77 -16.62 -3.39
N ARG A 257 -17.52 -15.60 -4.20
CA ARG A 257 -16.67 -15.69 -5.41
C ARG A 257 -15.20 -15.49 -5.07
N PHE A 258 -14.92 -14.57 -4.16
CA PHE A 258 -13.59 -14.27 -3.66
C PHE A 258 -13.61 -14.38 -2.13
N PRO A 259 -13.55 -15.63 -1.59
CA PRO A 259 -13.66 -15.84 -0.16
C PRO A 259 -12.47 -15.21 0.56
N ALA A 260 -12.77 -14.48 1.65
CA ALA A 260 -11.73 -14.16 2.62
C ALA A 260 -11.14 -15.47 3.18
N PRO A 261 -9.87 -15.48 3.57
CA PRO A 261 -9.33 -16.61 4.31
C PRO A 261 -10.25 -16.87 5.51
N GLY A 262 -10.71 -18.13 5.65
CA GLY A 262 -11.85 -18.49 6.46
C GLY A 262 -11.77 -17.98 7.90
N LYS A 263 -12.88 -17.46 8.41
CA LYS A 263 -13.00 -17.08 9.82
C LYS A 263 -12.61 -18.26 10.70
N LEU A 264 -11.66 -18.05 11.58
CA LEU A 264 -11.22 -19.04 12.54
C LEU A 264 -12.35 -19.28 13.54
N THR A 265 -12.94 -20.46 13.53
CA THR A 265 -14.06 -20.83 14.42
C THR A 265 -13.58 -21.46 15.73
N GLN A 266 -12.29 -21.74 15.84
CA GLN A 266 -11.66 -22.37 17.01
C GLN A 266 -10.20 -21.91 17.12
N PRO A 267 -9.56 -22.05 18.30
CA PRO A 267 -8.16 -21.70 18.47
C PRO A 267 -7.27 -22.40 17.43
N ALA A 268 -6.53 -21.61 16.65
CA ALA A 268 -5.70 -22.09 15.56
C ALA A 268 -4.30 -21.49 15.64
N ILE A 269 -3.32 -22.21 15.11
CA ILE A 269 -2.00 -21.71 14.81
C ILE A 269 -1.96 -21.46 13.30
N CYS A 270 -1.99 -20.19 12.93
CA CYS A 270 -1.96 -19.79 11.54
C CYS A 270 -0.54 -19.89 10.98
N MET A 271 -0.42 -20.47 9.78
CA MET A 271 0.83 -20.53 9.03
C MET A 271 0.59 -19.95 7.64
N ALA A 272 1.36 -18.95 7.27
CA ALA A 272 1.29 -18.29 5.98
C ALA A 272 2.68 -17.92 5.49
N ASP A 273 2.86 -17.87 4.17
CA ASP A 273 4.07 -17.28 3.58
C ASP A 273 4.05 -15.76 3.74
N GLU A 274 2.88 -15.15 3.55
CA GLU A 274 2.61 -13.73 3.71
C GLU A 274 1.19 -13.54 4.24
N LEU A 275 0.97 -12.53 5.08
CA LEU A 275 -0.36 -12.09 5.52
C LEU A 275 -0.56 -10.63 5.11
N THR A 276 -1.70 -10.33 4.50
CA THR A 276 -2.08 -8.94 4.27
C THR A 276 -2.54 -8.31 5.59
N PRO A 277 -2.51 -6.97 5.69
CA PRO A 277 -2.99 -6.29 6.89
C PRO A 277 -4.43 -6.64 7.27
N SER A 278 -5.35 -6.77 6.30
CA SER A 278 -6.73 -7.17 6.58
C SER A 278 -6.84 -8.59 7.13
N GLN A 279 -6.06 -9.53 6.58
CA GLN A 279 -6.02 -10.91 7.08
C GLN A 279 -5.51 -10.99 8.53
N PHE A 280 -4.64 -10.06 8.92
CA PHE A 280 -4.12 -10.00 10.28
C PHE A 280 -5.13 -9.39 11.27
N LEU A 281 -6.03 -8.50 10.79
CA LEU A 281 -7.03 -7.82 11.61
C LEU A 281 -8.35 -8.60 11.77
N GLU A 282 -8.59 -9.64 10.99
CA GLU A 282 -9.75 -10.56 11.08
C GLU A 282 -9.51 -11.73 12.05
#